data_35aa88dfc8c1820a5c32560c2411ad80
#
_entry.id   35aa88dfc8c1820a5c32560c2411ad80
#
_cell.length_a   1.000
_cell.length_b   1.000
_cell.length_c   1.000
_cell.angle_alpha   90.00
_cell.angle_beta   90.00
_cell.angle_gamma   90.00
#
_symmetry.space_group_name_H-M   'P 1'
#
loop_
_entity.id
_entity.type
_entity.pdbx_description
1 polymer ?
#
loop_
_entity_poly.entity_id
_entity_poly.type
_entity_poly.pdbx_seq_one_letter_code
_entity_poly.pdbx_strand_id
1 'polypeptide(L)'
;KEEGEDGLWIVNLNVTVAQYKLSKQLERLRVTVAPFQISPTVSDGKLATKFMESFPNGLVGYLSQSRRFALLDRDFLENQAQELDFIKRGDVRAEELAKLGNKVGADFIVVGLVEDVFKNETMVTMRSTGQQIKNVQTGARISYRIIDVATTQIKFSDTVSYDPNQGKSTVRNMADYISNIAGQTIVNSIYPVSVVSNTGNQFTLGQGGKTIRVGEQFNLVRYGNDIFDPHTKESLGREEIVVGVLKITNVQSKTSTAKILEGDTSISSSFSSNTYIARPFPRVTSEAPAVKIQKAAKK
;
A
#
# COMPACT_ATOMS: atom_id res chain seq x y z
N LYS A 1 -17.73 41.53 -30.47
CA LYS A 1 -17.86 42.36 -29.26
C LYS A 1 -18.94 43.37 -29.51
N GLU A 2 -19.98 43.35 -28.76
CA GLU A 2 -21.05 44.34 -28.82
C GLU A 2 -21.14 44.99 -27.44
N GLU A 3 -21.30 46.29 -27.39
CA GLU A 3 -21.51 47.04 -26.16
C GLU A 3 -23.00 46.98 -25.83
N GLY A 4 -23.36 46.41 -24.69
CA GLY A 4 -24.74 46.38 -24.25
C GLY A 4 -25.22 47.73 -23.73
N GLU A 5 -26.52 47.96 -23.72
CA GLU A 5 -27.16 49.21 -23.27
C GLU A 5 -26.78 49.62 -21.83
N ASP A 6 -26.23 48.69 -21.03
CA ASP A 6 -25.82 48.92 -19.65
C ASP A 6 -24.29 49.20 -19.48
N GLY A 7 -23.59 49.47 -20.56
CA GLY A 7 -22.14 49.70 -20.56
C GLY A 7 -21.31 48.43 -20.31
N LEU A 8 -21.91 47.25 -20.35
CA LEU A 8 -21.24 45.96 -20.25
C LEU A 8 -20.91 45.43 -21.65
N TRP A 9 -19.72 44.90 -21.80
CA TRP A 9 -19.30 44.26 -23.05
C TRP A 9 -19.82 42.85 -23.16
N ILE A 10 -20.62 42.53 -24.16
CA ILE A 10 -21.03 41.20 -24.52
C ILE A 10 -19.98 40.57 -25.44
N VAL A 11 -19.34 39.51 -25.00
CA VAL A 11 -18.37 38.76 -25.80
C VAL A 11 -18.92 37.36 -26.05
N ASN A 12 -19.28 37.10 -27.30
CA ASN A 12 -19.64 35.75 -27.74
C ASN A 12 -18.36 34.99 -28.09
N LEU A 13 -18.07 33.93 -27.36
CA LEU A 13 -16.94 33.04 -27.57
C LEU A 13 -17.44 31.69 -28.10
N ASN A 14 -17.00 31.33 -29.30
CA ASN A 14 -17.16 29.95 -29.80
C ASN A 14 -15.99 29.15 -29.27
N VAL A 15 -16.27 28.31 -28.27
CA VAL A 15 -15.27 27.43 -27.67
C VAL A 15 -15.48 25.98 -28.15
N THR A 16 -14.49 25.46 -28.85
CA THR A 16 -14.48 24.04 -29.20
C THR A 16 -13.82 23.28 -28.03
N VAL A 17 -14.61 22.51 -27.29
CA VAL A 17 -14.12 21.66 -26.19
C VAL A 17 -13.93 20.28 -26.73
N ALA A 18 -12.70 19.77 -26.67
CA ALA A 18 -12.42 18.36 -26.92
C ALA A 18 -12.84 17.54 -25.69
N GLN A 19 -13.91 16.77 -25.84
CA GLN A 19 -14.32 15.84 -24.80
C GLN A 19 -13.44 14.59 -24.86
N TYR A 20 -12.48 14.46 -23.96
CA TYR A 20 -11.69 13.26 -23.81
C TYR A 20 -12.54 12.20 -23.10
N LYS A 21 -13.03 11.22 -23.83
CA LYS A 21 -13.63 10.01 -23.23
C LYS A 21 -12.50 9.09 -22.78
N LEU A 22 -12.25 9.05 -21.50
CA LEU A 22 -11.43 7.98 -20.90
C LEU A 22 -12.03 6.62 -21.28
N SER A 23 -11.23 5.74 -21.85
CA SER A 23 -11.67 4.35 -22.05
C SER A 23 -11.97 3.74 -20.68
N LYS A 24 -12.98 2.87 -20.58
CA LYS A 24 -13.33 2.15 -19.32
C LYS A 24 -12.14 1.41 -18.69
N GLN A 25 -11.09 1.11 -19.45
CA GLN A 25 -9.85 0.53 -18.96
C GLN A 25 -8.99 1.53 -18.15
N LEU A 26 -9.26 2.83 -18.24
CA LEU A 26 -8.55 3.91 -17.57
C LEU A 26 -9.32 4.51 -16.38
N GLU A 27 -10.49 4.00 -16.04
CA GLU A 27 -11.24 4.33 -14.82
C GLU A 27 -10.57 3.72 -13.57
N ARG A 28 -9.26 3.93 -13.45
CA ARG A 28 -8.53 3.55 -12.25
C ARG A 28 -8.41 4.75 -11.35
N LEU A 29 -8.52 4.52 -10.04
CA LEU A 29 -8.22 5.56 -9.06
C LEU A 29 -6.81 6.10 -9.28
N ARG A 30 -6.71 7.40 -9.37
CA ARG A 30 -5.46 8.11 -9.58
C ARG A 30 -4.77 8.29 -8.25
N VAL A 31 -3.58 7.73 -8.14
CA VAL A 31 -2.79 7.78 -6.91
C VAL A 31 -1.47 8.46 -7.19
N THR A 32 -1.08 9.31 -6.28
CA THR A 32 0.25 9.88 -6.26
C THR A 32 0.96 9.54 -4.96
N VAL A 33 2.27 9.37 -5.03
CA VAL A 33 3.13 9.13 -3.87
C VAL A 33 3.93 10.38 -3.63
N ALA A 34 3.59 11.13 -2.57
CA ALA A 34 4.35 12.31 -2.19
C ALA A 34 5.77 11.91 -1.70
N PRO A 35 6.74 12.82 -1.77
CA PRO A 35 8.05 12.60 -1.18
C PRO A 35 7.92 12.23 0.30
N PHE A 36 8.48 11.08 0.68
CA PHE A 36 8.57 10.69 2.08
C PHE A 36 9.56 11.59 2.81
N GLN A 37 9.27 11.86 4.06
CA GLN A 37 10.16 12.65 4.89
C GLN A 37 11.04 11.75 5.74
N ILE A 38 12.18 12.27 6.19
CA ILE A 38 13.07 11.61 7.14
C ILE A 38 12.87 12.29 8.49
N SER A 39 12.62 11.50 9.53
CA SER A 39 12.52 12.01 10.90
C SER A 39 13.81 12.71 11.31
N PRO A 40 13.73 13.87 11.99
CA PRO A 40 14.91 14.52 12.57
C PRO A 40 15.63 13.63 13.61
N THR A 41 14.92 12.65 14.17
CA THR A 41 15.41 11.74 15.22
C THR A 41 15.95 10.42 14.67
N VAL A 42 16.11 10.29 13.34
CA VAL A 42 16.62 9.07 12.72
C VAL A 42 18.04 8.74 13.22
N SER A 43 18.30 7.47 13.53
CA SER A 43 19.56 7.01 14.13
C SER A 43 20.75 7.18 13.19
N ASP A 44 20.58 6.95 11.87
CA ASP A 44 21.62 7.13 10.85
C ASP A 44 21.07 7.89 9.63
N GLY A 45 21.30 9.20 9.60
CA GLY A 45 20.81 10.07 8.53
C GLY A 45 21.42 9.75 7.15
N LYS A 46 22.68 9.31 7.08
CA LYS A 46 23.31 8.92 5.80
C LYS A 46 22.69 7.64 5.26
N LEU A 47 22.40 6.71 6.14
CA LEU A 47 21.74 5.46 5.77
C LEU A 47 20.29 5.71 5.35
N ALA A 48 19.59 6.61 6.05
CA ALA A 48 18.23 7.04 5.71
C ALA A 48 18.19 7.68 4.32
N THR A 49 19.14 8.53 3.97
CA THR A 49 19.23 9.11 2.62
C THR A 49 19.39 8.02 1.54
N LYS A 50 20.27 7.05 1.75
CA LYS A 50 20.44 5.92 0.82
C LYS A 50 19.19 5.03 0.74
N PHE A 51 18.48 4.88 1.84
CA PHE A 51 17.21 4.17 1.87
C PHE A 51 16.17 4.89 1.01
N MET A 52 16.11 6.21 1.12
CA MET A 52 15.20 7.06 0.35
C MET A 52 15.47 7.10 -1.16
N GLU A 53 16.67 6.77 -1.60
CA GLU A 53 16.98 6.61 -3.04
C GLU A 53 16.29 5.39 -3.66
N SER A 54 16.03 4.36 -2.88
CA SER A 54 15.52 3.07 -3.37
C SER A 54 14.06 2.82 -2.99
N PHE A 55 13.65 3.14 -1.77
CA PHE A 55 12.34 2.79 -1.22
C PHE A 55 11.17 3.40 -2.00
N PRO A 56 11.11 4.72 -2.30
CA PRO A 56 9.97 5.29 -3.00
C PRO A 56 9.82 4.73 -4.41
N ASN A 57 10.94 4.50 -5.10
CA ASN A 57 10.93 3.90 -6.44
C ASN A 57 10.41 2.45 -6.40
N GLY A 58 10.77 1.68 -5.37
CA GLY A 58 10.25 0.35 -5.12
C GLY A 58 8.73 0.37 -4.89
N LEU A 59 8.24 1.32 -4.08
CA LEU A 59 6.82 1.48 -3.78
C LEU A 59 6.02 1.86 -5.04
N VAL A 60 6.47 2.87 -5.79
CA VAL A 60 5.86 3.27 -7.06
C VAL A 60 5.87 2.11 -8.06
N GLY A 61 6.99 1.39 -8.15
CA GLY A 61 7.11 0.20 -8.98
C GLY A 61 6.11 -0.90 -8.60
N TYR A 62 5.90 -1.17 -7.32
CA TYR A 62 4.90 -2.13 -6.84
C TYR A 62 3.48 -1.69 -7.21
N LEU A 63 3.12 -0.44 -6.88
CA LEU A 63 1.79 0.11 -7.16
C LEU A 63 1.47 0.10 -8.66
N SER A 64 2.44 0.46 -9.50
CA SER A 64 2.32 0.42 -10.96
C SER A 64 2.09 -1.00 -11.48
N GLN A 65 2.87 -1.97 -10.99
CA GLN A 65 2.75 -3.38 -11.40
C GLN A 65 1.46 -4.04 -10.91
N SER A 66 0.86 -3.54 -9.82
CA SER A 66 -0.45 -3.99 -9.36
C SER A 66 -1.55 -3.74 -10.38
N ARG A 67 -1.39 -2.75 -11.25
CA ARG A 67 -2.36 -2.29 -12.27
C ARG A 67 -3.73 -1.91 -11.70
N ARG A 68 -3.78 -1.65 -10.41
CA ARG A 68 -5.01 -1.22 -9.73
C ARG A 68 -5.20 0.28 -9.78
N PHE A 69 -4.09 1.01 -9.91
CA PHE A 69 -4.08 2.47 -9.91
C PHE A 69 -3.57 3.04 -11.22
N ALA A 70 -4.00 4.26 -11.52
CA ALA A 70 -3.31 5.16 -12.43
C ALA A 70 -2.35 6.01 -11.58
N LEU A 71 -1.05 5.69 -11.65
CA LEU A 71 -0.05 6.46 -10.92
C LEU A 71 0.25 7.75 -11.66
N LEU A 72 0.26 8.85 -10.92
CA LEU A 72 0.64 10.15 -11.42
C LEU A 72 2.13 10.39 -11.15
N ASP A 73 2.76 11.09 -12.08
CA ASP A 73 4.21 11.27 -12.07
C ASP A 73 4.67 12.08 -10.86
N ARG A 74 5.71 11.57 -10.20
CA ARG A 74 6.31 12.15 -9.02
C ARG A 74 7.11 13.41 -9.35
N ASP A 75 7.81 13.44 -10.49
CA ASP A 75 8.68 14.56 -10.89
C ASP A 75 7.86 15.83 -11.07
N PHE A 76 6.62 15.70 -11.52
CA PHE A 76 5.68 16.81 -11.58
C PHE A 76 5.33 17.35 -10.18
N LEU A 77 5.23 16.47 -9.18
CA LEU A 77 4.97 16.86 -7.80
C LEU A 77 6.16 17.54 -7.14
N GLU A 78 7.39 17.07 -7.39
CA GLU A 78 8.60 17.66 -6.82
C GLU A 78 8.83 19.07 -7.32
N ASN A 79 8.57 19.35 -8.60
CA ASN A 79 8.63 20.68 -9.16
C ASN A 79 7.57 21.62 -8.56
N GLN A 80 6.38 21.13 -8.24
CA GLN A 80 5.35 21.93 -7.55
C GLN A 80 5.54 21.98 -6.03
N ALA A 81 6.13 20.95 -5.42
CA ALA A 81 6.41 20.92 -3.99
C ALA A 81 7.54 21.88 -3.59
N GLN A 82 8.42 22.27 -4.53
CA GLN A 82 9.41 23.33 -4.29
C GLN A 82 8.75 24.70 -4.03
N GLU A 83 7.55 24.93 -4.56
CA GLU A 83 6.74 26.09 -4.21
C GLU A 83 6.06 25.97 -2.84
N LEU A 84 5.96 24.75 -2.31
CA LEU A 84 5.38 24.44 -1.01
C LEU A 84 6.48 24.10 -0.01
N ASP A 85 7.21 25.11 0.44
CA ASP A 85 8.21 24.99 1.52
C ASP A 85 7.69 24.34 2.82
N PHE A 86 6.38 24.10 2.85
CA PHE A 86 5.64 23.50 3.97
C PHE A 86 5.85 21.99 4.11
N ILE A 87 6.10 21.27 3.03
CA ILE A 87 6.28 19.80 3.09
C ILE A 87 7.57 19.43 3.84
N LYS A 88 8.56 20.32 3.84
CA LYS A 88 9.86 20.07 4.48
C LYS A 88 9.83 20.06 6.02
N ARG A 89 8.77 20.54 6.64
CA ARG A 89 8.71 20.73 8.12
C ARG A 89 8.02 19.60 8.88
N GLY A 90 7.57 18.53 8.24
CA GLY A 90 7.02 17.36 8.92
C GLY A 90 5.60 17.48 9.49
N ASP A 91 5.03 18.66 9.47
CA ASP A 91 3.73 18.98 10.10
C ASP A 91 2.70 19.46 9.07
N VAL A 92 2.63 18.77 7.95
CA VAL A 92 1.71 19.15 6.86
C VAL A 92 0.31 18.66 7.19
N ARG A 93 -0.64 19.58 7.26
CA ARG A 93 -2.05 19.25 7.45
C ARG A 93 -2.61 18.47 6.26
N ALA A 94 -3.53 17.56 6.54
CA ALA A 94 -4.18 16.75 5.50
C ALA A 94 -4.83 17.61 4.40
N GLU A 95 -5.35 18.79 4.76
CA GLU A 95 -5.96 19.73 3.82
C GLU A 95 -4.96 20.33 2.83
N GLU A 96 -3.72 20.58 3.24
CA GLU A 96 -2.67 21.10 2.33
C GLU A 96 -2.18 20.02 1.38
N LEU A 97 -2.06 18.78 1.87
CA LEU A 97 -1.78 17.61 1.02
C LEU A 97 -2.91 17.34 0.03
N ALA A 98 -4.15 17.51 0.45
CA ALA A 98 -5.30 17.37 -0.44
C ALA A 98 -5.31 18.47 -1.53
N LYS A 99 -4.93 19.72 -1.20
CA LYS A 99 -4.75 20.78 -2.21
C LYS A 99 -3.69 20.41 -3.25
N LEU A 100 -2.58 19.79 -2.82
CA LEU A 100 -1.57 19.30 -3.74
C LEU A 100 -2.13 18.17 -4.62
N GLY A 101 -2.83 17.21 -4.03
CA GLY A 101 -3.50 16.14 -4.76
C GLY A 101 -4.51 16.65 -5.78
N ASN A 102 -5.30 17.67 -5.43
CA ASN A 102 -6.25 18.32 -6.33
C ASN A 102 -5.56 18.99 -7.53
N LYS A 103 -4.45 19.71 -7.32
CA LYS A 103 -3.67 20.33 -8.40
C LYS A 103 -3.16 19.29 -9.40
N VAL A 104 -2.80 18.11 -8.93
CA VAL A 104 -2.29 17.00 -9.76
C VAL A 104 -3.43 16.17 -10.34
N GLY A 105 -4.64 16.33 -9.83
CA GLY A 105 -5.80 15.54 -10.22
C GLY A 105 -5.77 14.12 -9.67
N ALA A 106 -5.15 13.90 -8.49
CA ALA A 106 -5.15 12.62 -7.79
C ALA A 106 -6.47 12.41 -7.04
N ASP A 107 -6.89 11.16 -6.92
CA ASP A 107 -8.01 10.77 -6.06
C ASP A 107 -7.49 10.43 -4.65
N PHE A 108 -6.28 9.85 -4.57
CA PHE A 108 -5.58 9.56 -3.33
C PHE A 108 -4.13 10.02 -3.37
N ILE A 109 -3.63 10.46 -2.21
CA ILE A 109 -2.23 10.77 -2.00
C ILE A 109 -1.66 9.87 -0.90
N VAL A 110 -0.52 9.22 -1.18
CA VAL A 110 0.25 8.46 -0.20
C VAL A 110 1.34 9.37 0.33
N VAL A 111 1.38 9.55 1.63
CA VAL A 111 2.40 10.32 2.35
C VAL A 111 3.02 9.47 3.43
N GLY A 112 4.27 9.72 3.78
CA GLY A 112 4.92 8.93 4.82
C GLY A 112 6.16 9.58 5.41
N LEU A 113 6.59 8.97 6.50
CA LEU A 113 7.75 9.35 7.30
C LEU A 113 8.65 8.14 7.49
N VAL A 114 9.92 8.29 7.19
CA VAL A 114 10.96 7.36 7.61
C VAL A 114 11.28 7.67 9.06
N GLU A 115 10.74 6.87 9.98
CA GLU A 115 10.87 7.10 11.43
C GLU A 115 12.27 6.77 11.90
N ASP A 116 12.83 5.64 11.44
CA ASP A 116 14.17 5.24 11.78
C ASP A 116 14.82 4.39 10.69
N VAL A 117 16.13 4.52 10.57
CA VAL A 117 17.00 3.64 9.79
C VAL A 117 18.31 3.50 10.58
N PHE A 118 18.71 2.29 10.86
CA PHE A 118 19.89 2.02 11.66
C PHE A 118 20.73 0.88 11.11
N LYS A 119 22.01 0.90 11.48
CA LYS A 119 22.97 -0.16 11.19
C LYS A 119 23.81 -0.39 12.46
N ASN A 120 23.62 -1.54 13.08
CA ASN A 120 24.39 -1.96 14.24
C ASN A 120 25.45 -2.97 13.81
N GLU A 121 26.69 -2.72 14.18
CA GLU A 121 27.81 -3.61 13.92
C GLU A 121 28.33 -4.15 15.25
N THR A 122 28.28 -5.47 15.43
CA THR A 122 28.78 -6.15 16.63
C THR A 122 29.83 -7.19 16.23
N MET A 123 30.92 -7.26 16.99
CA MET A 123 31.90 -8.33 16.82
C MET A 123 31.50 -9.51 17.71
N VAL A 124 31.26 -10.65 17.11
CA VAL A 124 30.93 -11.89 17.81
C VAL A 124 32.11 -12.86 17.69
N THR A 125 32.63 -13.30 18.81
CA THR A 125 33.69 -14.33 18.83
C THR A 125 33.05 -15.71 18.78
N MET A 126 33.37 -16.48 17.74
CA MET A 126 32.92 -17.87 17.64
C MET A 126 33.58 -18.73 18.72
N ARG A 127 32.77 -19.37 19.55
CA ARG A 127 33.27 -20.22 20.65
C ARG A 127 34.07 -21.41 20.16
N SER A 128 33.81 -21.91 18.95
CA SER A 128 34.46 -23.10 18.39
C SER A 128 35.82 -22.81 17.77
N THR A 129 36.09 -21.64 17.27
CA THR A 129 37.30 -21.31 16.50
C THR A 129 38.09 -20.12 17.06
N GLY A 130 37.52 -19.37 18.01
CA GLY A 130 38.10 -18.12 18.50
C GLY A 130 38.06 -16.98 17.47
N GLN A 131 37.52 -17.21 16.29
CA GLN A 131 37.45 -16.22 15.22
C GLN A 131 36.43 -15.12 15.52
N GLN A 132 36.83 -13.87 15.32
CA GLN A 132 35.91 -12.74 15.41
C GLN A 132 35.18 -12.57 14.08
N ILE A 133 33.85 -12.62 14.13
CA ILE A 133 32.97 -12.39 13.00
C ILE A 133 32.22 -11.08 13.24
N LYS A 134 32.27 -10.22 12.23
CA LYS A 134 31.49 -8.99 12.22
C LYS A 134 30.03 -9.32 11.92
N ASN A 135 29.16 -9.15 12.90
CA ASN A 135 27.70 -9.26 12.74
C ASN A 135 27.13 -7.86 12.46
N VAL A 136 26.44 -7.71 11.33
CA VAL A 136 25.85 -6.45 10.87
C VAL A 136 24.35 -6.61 10.86
N GLN A 137 23.65 -5.80 11.64
CA GLN A 137 22.19 -5.73 11.68
C GLN A 137 21.75 -4.37 11.13
N THR A 138 20.88 -4.38 10.12
CA THR A 138 20.28 -3.17 9.59
C THR A 138 18.76 -3.26 9.73
N GLY A 139 18.15 -2.18 10.18
CA GLY A 139 16.71 -2.09 10.32
C GLY A 139 16.18 -0.76 9.78
N ALA A 140 14.89 -0.74 9.46
CA ALA A 140 14.18 0.48 9.11
C ALA A 140 12.74 0.41 9.59
N ARG A 141 12.18 1.57 9.88
CA ARG A 141 10.78 1.75 10.24
C ARG A 141 10.22 2.95 9.49
N ILE A 142 9.10 2.74 8.84
CA ILE A 142 8.36 3.77 8.14
C ILE A 142 6.91 3.78 8.59
N SER A 143 6.32 4.95 8.72
CA SER A 143 4.88 5.13 8.80
C SER A 143 4.37 5.81 7.54
N TYR A 144 3.15 5.48 7.13
CA TYR A 144 2.52 6.09 5.97
C TYR A 144 1.01 6.19 6.14
N ARG A 145 0.42 7.10 5.37
CA ARG A 145 -1.01 7.37 5.37
C ARG A 145 -1.50 7.51 3.94
N ILE A 146 -2.74 7.07 3.70
CA ILE A 146 -3.46 7.30 2.46
C ILE A 146 -4.53 8.34 2.75
N ILE A 147 -4.50 9.44 2.05
CA ILE A 147 -5.43 10.56 2.20
C ILE A 147 -6.32 10.61 0.97
N ASP A 148 -7.61 10.65 1.18
CA ASP A 148 -8.61 10.94 0.16
C ASP A 148 -8.56 12.43 -0.15
N VAL A 149 -8.30 12.77 -1.42
CA VAL A 149 -8.06 14.15 -1.84
C VAL A 149 -9.35 14.97 -1.80
N ALA A 150 -10.48 14.34 -2.11
CA ALA A 150 -11.77 15.03 -2.17
C ALA A 150 -12.31 15.38 -0.77
N THR A 151 -12.14 14.48 0.19
CA THR A 151 -12.68 14.62 1.55
C THR A 151 -11.65 15.03 2.60
N THR A 152 -10.35 15.03 2.25
CA THR A 152 -9.21 15.26 3.17
C THR A 152 -9.07 14.24 4.30
N GLN A 153 -9.84 13.15 4.24
CA GLN A 153 -9.86 12.12 5.28
C GLN A 153 -8.70 11.14 5.11
N ILE A 154 -8.17 10.70 6.24
CA ILE A 154 -7.21 9.59 6.27
C ILE A 154 -8.01 8.30 6.09
N LYS A 155 -7.87 7.65 4.93
CA LYS A 155 -8.52 6.36 4.64
C LYS A 155 -7.80 5.18 5.27
N PHE A 156 -6.49 5.30 5.40
CA PHE A 156 -5.66 4.23 5.93
C PHE A 156 -4.34 4.79 6.48
N SER A 157 -3.85 4.19 7.56
CA SER A 157 -2.55 4.49 8.14
C SER A 157 -1.93 3.21 8.66
N ASP A 158 -0.63 3.03 8.44
CA ASP A 158 0.10 1.84 8.90
C ASP A 158 1.57 2.16 9.13
N THR A 159 2.25 1.28 9.85
CA THR A 159 3.69 1.34 10.10
C THR A 159 4.32 0.00 9.74
N VAL A 160 5.34 0.06 8.88
CA VAL A 160 6.09 -1.13 8.45
C VAL A 160 7.50 -1.06 9.01
N SER A 161 7.94 -2.17 9.58
CA SER A 161 9.29 -2.33 10.10
C SER A 161 10.01 -3.47 9.39
N TYR A 162 11.30 -3.30 9.15
CA TYR A 162 12.20 -4.35 8.73
C TYR A 162 12.95 -4.90 9.94
N ASP A 163 12.81 -6.21 10.19
CA ASP A 163 13.51 -6.89 11.27
C ASP A 163 14.92 -7.28 10.82
N PRO A 164 15.97 -6.89 11.55
CA PRO A 164 17.36 -7.25 11.23
C PRO A 164 17.65 -8.77 11.22
N ASN A 165 16.78 -9.59 11.79
CA ASN A 165 16.93 -11.06 11.81
C ASN A 165 16.47 -11.75 10.51
N GLN A 166 15.92 -11.02 9.55
CA GLN A 166 15.38 -11.59 8.30
C GLN A 166 16.42 -11.78 7.17
N GLY A 167 17.70 -11.95 7.49
CA GLY A 167 18.75 -12.32 6.52
C GLY A 167 19.82 -11.26 6.30
N LYS A 168 20.66 -11.45 5.26
CA LYS A 168 21.75 -10.50 4.93
C LYS A 168 21.18 -9.16 4.50
N SER A 169 21.27 -8.20 5.39
CA SER A 169 20.61 -6.92 5.30
C SER A 169 21.48 -5.90 4.57
N THR A 170 21.23 -5.70 3.31
CA THR A 170 21.67 -4.49 2.60
C THR A 170 20.55 -3.44 2.65
N VAL A 171 20.90 -2.15 2.54
CA VAL A 171 19.91 -1.06 2.45
C VAL A 171 18.90 -1.32 1.33
N ARG A 172 19.36 -1.85 0.21
CA ARG A 172 18.51 -2.17 -0.92
C ARG A 172 17.50 -3.28 -0.60
N ASN A 173 17.96 -4.38 0.01
CA ASN A 173 17.06 -5.48 0.39
C ASN A 173 15.99 -5.01 1.39
N MET A 174 16.37 -4.13 2.30
CA MET A 174 15.48 -3.51 3.27
C MET A 174 14.45 -2.60 2.57
N ALA A 175 14.90 -1.74 1.65
CA ALA A 175 14.00 -0.89 0.86
C ALA A 175 13.04 -1.72 -0.01
N ASP A 176 13.53 -2.76 -0.67
CA ASP A 176 12.72 -3.68 -1.48
C ASP A 176 11.69 -4.42 -0.62
N TYR A 177 12.06 -4.88 0.56
CA TYR A 177 11.13 -5.54 1.49
C TYR A 177 10.02 -4.60 1.94
N ILE A 178 10.39 -3.42 2.46
CA ILE A 178 9.44 -2.45 3.00
C ILE A 178 8.51 -1.93 1.89
N SER A 179 9.05 -1.61 0.71
CA SER A 179 8.23 -1.15 -0.41
C SER A 179 7.24 -2.20 -0.91
N ASN A 180 7.61 -3.48 -0.91
CA ASN A 180 6.70 -4.58 -1.24
C ASN A 180 5.58 -4.72 -0.19
N ILE A 181 5.91 -4.69 1.11
CA ILE A 181 4.90 -4.79 2.18
C ILE A 181 3.96 -3.60 2.16
N ALA A 182 4.51 -2.37 2.15
CA ALA A 182 3.70 -1.16 2.10
C ALA A 182 2.81 -1.12 0.85
N GLY A 183 3.39 -1.44 -0.32
CA GLY A 183 2.64 -1.49 -1.57
C GLY A 183 1.52 -2.52 -1.57
N GLN A 184 1.77 -3.72 -1.04
CA GLN A 184 0.75 -4.76 -0.89
C GLN A 184 -0.37 -4.30 0.04
N THR A 185 -0.02 -3.70 1.17
CA THR A 185 -1.01 -3.21 2.13
C THR A 185 -1.84 -2.07 1.56
N ILE A 186 -1.22 -1.11 0.84
CA ILE A 186 -1.92 -0.02 0.15
C ILE A 186 -2.90 -0.57 -0.88
N VAL A 187 -2.46 -1.50 -1.73
CA VAL A 187 -3.34 -2.11 -2.75
C VAL A 187 -4.53 -2.80 -2.07
N ASN A 188 -4.27 -3.60 -1.04
CA ASN A 188 -5.31 -4.39 -0.38
C ASN A 188 -6.28 -3.56 0.47
N SER A 189 -5.85 -2.39 0.97
CA SER A 189 -6.73 -1.49 1.73
C SER A 189 -7.75 -0.78 0.83
N ILE A 190 -7.36 -0.50 -0.42
CA ILE A 190 -8.23 0.19 -1.38
C ILE A 190 -8.98 -0.81 -2.26
N TYR A 191 -8.28 -1.84 -2.75
CA TYR A 191 -8.85 -2.86 -3.63
C TYR A 191 -8.51 -4.27 -3.13
N PRO A 192 -9.49 -5.03 -2.68
CA PRO A 192 -9.28 -6.46 -2.45
C PRO A 192 -8.94 -7.18 -3.76
N VAL A 193 -8.23 -8.28 -3.66
CA VAL A 193 -7.93 -9.10 -4.83
C VAL A 193 -9.21 -9.74 -5.33
N SER A 194 -9.66 -9.39 -6.53
CA SER A 194 -10.89 -9.94 -7.11
C SER A 194 -10.70 -11.42 -7.46
N VAL A 195 -11.67 -12.25 -7.13
CA VAL A 195 -11.79 -13.60 -7.70
C VAL A 195 -12.56 -13.49 -8.99
N VAL A 196 -11.87 -13.73 -10.11
CA VAL A 196 -12.41 -13.49 -11.47
C VAL A 196 -13.20 -14.69 -11.99
N SER A 197 -12.73 -15.90 -11.71
CA SER A 197 -13.40 -17.12 -12.11
C SER A 197 -13.10 -18.27 -11.15
N ASN A 198 -13.99 -19.26 -11.20
CA ASN A 198 -13.81 -20.52 -10.51
C ASN A 198 -14.09 -21.68 -11.48
N THR A 199 -13.27 -22.72 -11.42
CA THR A 199 -13.47 -23.98 -12.15
C THR A 199 -13.12 -25.12 -11.21
N GLY A 200 -14.13 -25.70 -10.58
CA GLY A 200 -13.94 -26.71 -9.55
C GLY A 200 -13.12 -26.19 -8.37
N ASN A 201 -12.00 -26.83 -8.08
CA ASN A 201 -11.09 -26.43 -6.98
C ASN A 201 -10.09 -25.32 -7.36
N GLN A 202 -10.17 -24.79 -8.57
CA GLN A 202 -9.28 -23.77 -9.09
C GLN A 202 -9.97 -22.41 -9.13
N PHE A 203 -9.30 -21.39 -8.58
CA PHE A 203 -9.75 -20.00 -8.57
C PHE A 203 -8.76 -19.15 -9.35
N THR A 204 -9.26 -18.28 -10.22
CA THR A 204 -8.44 -17.27 -10.90
C THR A 204 -8.57 -15.95 -10.17
N LEU A 205 -7.44 -15.41 -9.73
CA LEU A 205 -7.36 -14.12 -9.10
C LEU A 205 -6.97 -13.04 -10.11
N GLY A 206 -7.59 -11.87 -10.03
CA GLY A 206 -7.32 -10.71 -10.90
C GLY A 206 -6.05 -9.97 -10.53
N GLN A 207 -5.04 -10.66 -10.01
CA GLN A 207 -3.74 -10.13 -9.66
C GLN A 207 -2.65 -11.12 -10.07
N GLY A 208 -1.51 -10.58 -10.55
CA GLY A 208 -0.39 -11.38 -11.04
C GLY A 208 0.92 -10.60 -11.05
N GLY A 209 1.87 -11.03 -11.88
CA GLY A 209 3.18 -10.39 -12.00
C GLY A 209 4.03 -10.54 -10.74
N LYS A 210 4.70 -9.48 -10.32
CA LYS A 210 5.57 -9.47 -9.12
C LYS A 210 4.82 -9.21 -7.82
N THR A 211 3.51 -8.89 -7.90
CA THR A 211 2.71 -8.49 -6.73
C THR A 211 2.12 -9.68 -5.96
N ILE A 212 2.25 -10.88 -6.50
CA ILE A 212 1.79 -12.13 -5.89
C ILE A 212 2.81 -13.23 -6.22
N ARG A 213 2.98 -14.21 -5.35
CA ARG A 213 3.97 -15.28 -5.51
C ARG A 213 3.34 -16.65 -5.41
N VAL A 214 3.91 -17.62 -6.12
CA VAL A 214 3.53 -19.03 -5.98
C VAL A 214 3.78 -19.46 -4.52
N GLY A 215 2.83 -20.17 -3.95
CA GLY A 215 2.87 -20.63 -2.56
C GLY A 215 2.25 -19.68 -1.55
N GLU A 216 2.00 -18.41 -1.90
CA GLU A 216 1.29 -17.48 -1.00
C GLU A 216 -0.14 -17.97 -0.73
N GLN A 217 -0.62 -17.67 0.48
CA GLN A 217 -1.97 -18.02 0.92
C GLN A 217 -2.85 -16.78 1.01
N PHE A 218 -4.13 -16.97 0.70
CA PHE A 218 -5.16 -15.95 0.78
C PHE A 218 -6.42 -16.53 1.41
N ASN A 219 -7.08 -15.73 2.24
CA ASN A 219 -8.44 -16.03 2.65
C ASN A 219 -9.38 -15.81 1.47
N LEU A 220 -10.17 -16.81 1.13
CA LEU A 220 -11.32 -16.65 0.23
C LEU A 220 -12.47 -16.07 1.04
N VAL A 221 -12.91 -14.90 0.66
CA VAL A 221 -13.93 -14.14 1.38
C VAL A 221 -15.15 -13.98 0.48
N ARG A 222 -16.31 -14.26 1.02
CA ARG A 222 -17.60 -13.96 0.40
C ARG A 222 -18.17 -12.68 1.00
N TYR A 223 -18.64 -11.78 0.14
CA TYR A 223 -19.38 -10.61 0.60
C TYR A 223 -20.77 -11.02 1.11
N GLY A 224 -21.11 -10.54 2.29
CA GLY A 224 -22.41 -10.59 2.89
C GLY A 224 -23.22 -9.30 2.65
N ASN A 225 -23.95 -8.88 3.66
CA ASN A 225 -24.81 -7.69 3.63
C ASN A 225 -23.99 -6.39 3.69
N ASP A 226 -24.58 -5.30 3.19
CA ASP A 226 -24.03 -3.97 3.40
C ASP A 226 -24.13 -3.57 4.88
N ILE A 227 -23.04 -3.02 5.42
CA ILE A 227 -22.95 -2.59 6.82
C ILE A 227 -22.96 -1.06 6.85
N PHE A 228 -23.80 -0.50 7.72
CA PHE A 228 -23.88 0.93 7.94
C PHE A 228 -23.62 1.24 9.41
N ASP A 229 -22.94 2.36 9.67
CA ASP A 229 -22.78 2.87 11.02
C ASP A 229 -24.18 3.26 11.59
N PRO A 230 -24.56 2.77 12.78
CA PRO A 230 -25.89 3.04 13.34
C PRO A 230 -26.09 4.52 13.68
N HIS A 231 -25.03 5.26 13.95
CA HIS A 231 -25.09 6.66 14.36
C HIS A 231 -24.95 7.62 13.17
N THR A 232 -23.90 7.44 12.35
CA THR A 232 -23.60 8.34 11.22
C THR A 232 -24.34 7.98 9.96
N LYS A 233 -24.88 6.75 9.86
CA LYS A 233 -25.50 6.17 8.64
C LYS A 233 -24.51 6.07 7.46
N GLU A 234 -23.23 6.26 7.71
CA GLU A 234 -22.21 6.05 6.70
C GLU A 234 -22.06 4.57 6.38
N SER A 235 -21.78 4.25 5.12
CA SER A 235 -21.48 2.90 4.71
C SER A 235 -20.12 2.48 5.25
N LEU A 236 -20.08 1.41 6.04
CA LEU A 236 -18.87 0.74 6.52
C LEU A 236 -18.38 -0.34 5.54
N GLY A 237 -19.01 -0.45 4.37
CA GLY A 237 -18.72 -1.47 3.37
C GLY A 237 -19.65 -2.67 3.48
N ARG A 238 -19.15 -3.82 3.05
CA ARG A 238 -19.88 -5.09 3.07
C ARG A 238 -19.30 -6.02 4.13
N GLU A 239 -20.15 -6.85 4.69
CA GLU A 239 -19.72 -7.94 5.55
C GLU A 239 -18.77 -8.88 4.80
N GLU A 240 -17.65 -9.21 5.41
CA GLU A 240 -16.64 -10.10 4.84
C GLU A 240 -16.66 -11.44 5.60
N ILE A 241 -17.13 -12.50 4.94
CA ILE A 241 -17.25 -13.83 5.52
C ILE A 241 -16.15 -14.71 4.94
N VAL A 242 -15.19 -15.14 5.76
CA VAL A 242 -14.15 -16.08 5.32
C VAL A 242 -14.80 -17.44 5.09
N VAL A 243 -14.70 -17.94 3.85
CA VAL A 243 -15.31 -19.21 3.43
C VAL A 243 -14.27 -20.24 3.01
N GLY A 244 -13.00 -19.89 2.99
CA GLY A 244 -11.93 -20.83 2.68
C GLY A 244 -10.54 -20.20 2.64
N VAL A 245 -9.55 -21.03 2.38
CA VAL A 245 -8.15 -20.63 2.20
C VAL A 245 -7.67 -21.08 0.84
N LEU A 246 -7.10 -20.15 0.09
CA LEU A 246 -6.52 -20.36 -1.23
C LEU A 246 -5.00 -20.39 -1.14
N LYS A 247 -4.36 -21.27 -1.91
CA LYS A 247 -2.90 -21.25 -2.14
C LYS A 247 -2.60 -21.00 -3.60
N ILE A 248 -1.75 -20.02 -3.87
CA ILE A 248 -1.34 -19.68 -5.24
C ILE A 248 -0.51 -20.83 -5.82
N THR A 249 -0.93 -21.33 -6.97
CA THR A 249 -0.26 -22.44 -7.69
C THR A 249 0.48 -21.98 -8.94
N ASN A 250 -0.01 -20.92 -9.59
CA ASN A 250 0.61 -20.35 -10.77
C ASN A 250 0.39 -18.84 -10.84
N VAL A 251 1.37 -18.13 -11.39
CA VAL A 251 1.32 -16.66 -11.53
C VAL A 251 1.62 -16.29 -12.99
N GLN A 252 0.69 -15.57 -13.60
CA GLN A 252 0.80 -14.98 -14.93
C GLN A 252 1.04 -13.46 -14.79
N SER A 253 1.22 -12.77 -15.92
CA SER A 253 1.51 -11.33 -15.90
C SER A 253 0.39 -10.45 -15.31
N LYS A 254 -0.89 -10.88 -15.44
CA LYS A 254 -2.07 -10.10 -14.99
C LYS A 254 -2.95 -10.85 -13.98
N THR A 255 -2.85 -12.16 -13.96
CA THR A 255 -3.69 -13.05 -13.16
C THR A 255 -2.83 -14.06 -12.43
N SER A 256 -3.40 -14.70 -11.43
CA SER A 256 -2.82 -15.89 -10.80
C SER A 256 -3.89 -16.96 -10.60
N THR A 257 -3.46 -18.21 -10.54
CA THR A 257 -4.32 -19.34 -10.25
C THR A 257 -4.03 -19.83 -8.85
N ALA A 258 -5.09 -20.09 -8.09
CA ALA A 258 -5.02 -20.61 -6.74
C ALA A 258 -5.86 -21.89 -6.62
N LYS A 259 -5.46 -22.79 -5.73
CA LYS A 259 -6.27 -23.93 -5.31
C LYS A 259 -6.79 -23.68 -3.90
N ILE A 260 -8.01 -24.16 -3.65
CA ILE A 260 -8.56 -24.16 -2.30
C ILE A 260 -7.84 -25.22 -1.46
N LEU A 261 -7.34 -24.83 -0.28
CA LEU A 261 -6.73 -25.73 0.71
C LEU A 261 -7.76 -26.18 1.73
N GLU A 262 -8.54 -25.23 2.22
CA GLU A 262 -9.55 -25.41 3.27
C GLU A 262 -10.78 -24.60 2.89
N GLY A 263 -11.98 -25.12 3.22
CA GLY A 263 -13.24 -24.43 2.98
C GLY A 263 -14.28 -25.28 2.24
N ASP A 264 -15.39 -24.63 1.93
CA ASP A 264 -16.53 -25.26 1.27
C ASP A 264 -16.25 -25.48 -0.22
N THR A 265 -16.27 -26.74 -0.65
CA THR A 265 -16.09 -27.12 -2.05
C THR A 265 -17.35 -26.86 -2.90
N SER A 266 -18.50 -26.56 -2.27
CA SER A 266 -19.75 -26.23 -2.96
C SER A 266 -19.74 -24.81 -3.57
N ILE A 267 -18.73 -23.99 -3.30
CA ILE A 267 -18.58 -22.63 -3.81
C ILE A 267 -18.61 -22.60 -5.36
N SER A 268 -18.12 -23.65 -5.99
CA SER A 268 -18.09 -23.74 -7.46
C SER A 268 -19.47 -23.68 -8.13
N SER A 269 -20.51 -24.14 -7.46
CA SER A 269 -21.89 -24.11 -7.98
C SER A 269 -22.60 -22.78 -7.81
N SER A 270 -22.15 -21.94 -6.88
CA SER A 270 -22.76 -20.63 -6.53
C SER A 270 -21.86 -19.44 -6.83
N PHE A 271 -20.78 -19.66 -7.58
CA PHE A 271 -19.78 -18.62 -7.83
C PHE A 271 -20.34 -17.48 -8.71
N SER A 272 -20.15 -16.24 -8.23
CA SER A 272 -20.32 -15.02 -9.01
C SER A 272 -19.08 -14.13 -8.84
N SER A 273 -18.57 -13.58 -9.92
CA SER A 273 -17.30 -12.82 -9.94
C SER A 273 -17.27 -11.58 -9.02
N ASN A 274 -18.42 -11.03 -8.64
CA ASN A 274 -18.51 -9.85 -7.76
C ASN A 274 -18.83 -10.20 -6.31
N THR A 275 -18.99 -11.48 -6.00
CA THR A 275 -19.39 -11.95 -4.67
C THR A 275 -18.18 -12.38 -3.85
N TYR A 276 -17.09 -12.77 -4.51
CA TYR A 276 -15.91 -13.31 -3.88
C TYR A 276 -14.68 -12.44 -4.10
N ILE A 277 -13.90 -12.28 -3.03
CA ILE A 277 -12.59 -11.63 -3.04
C ILE A 277 -11.56 -12.51 -2.34
N ALA A 278 -10.30 -12.21 -2.55
CA ALA A 278 -9.20 -12.81 -1.81
C ALA A 278 -8.50 -11.74 -0.96
N ARG A 279 -8.32 -12.04 0.33
CA ARG A 279 -7.53 -11.23 1.26
C ARG A 279 -6.23 -11.95 1.59
N PRO A 280 -5.08 -11.27 1.62
CA PRO A 280 -3.84 -11.91 2.05
C PRO A 280 -4.04 -12.58 3.42
N PHE A 281 -3.53 -13.79 3.54
CA PHE A 281 -3.50 -14.45 4.84
C PHE A 281 -2.65 -13.59 5.78
N PRO A 282 -3.08 -13.33 7.03
CA PRO A 282 -2.29 -12.57 7.97
C PRO A 282 -0.90 -13.20 8.08
N ARG A 283 0.14 -12.46 7.76
CA ARG A 283 1.49 -12.93 8.06
C ARG A 283 1.61 -12.93 9.57
N VAL A 284 1.83 -14.10 10.15
CA VAL A 284 2.24 -14.20 11.54
C VAL A 284 3.61 -13.50 11.60
N THR A 285 3.62 -12.25 12.00
CA THR A 285 4.83 -11.61 12.50
C THR A 285 5.23 -12.45 13.68
N SER A 286 6.42 -13.05 13.63
CA SER A 286 6.95 -13.88 14.71
C SER A 286 6.70 -13.16 16.03
N GLU A 287 5.85 -13.74 16.87
CA GLU A 287 5.49 -13.20 18.17
C GLU A 287 6.73 -12.81 18.95
N ALA A 288 6.63 -11.66 19.59
CA ALA A 288 7.53 -11.33 20.69
C ALA A 288 7.59 -12.54 21.65
N PRO A 289 8.77 -12.90 22.16
CA PRO A 289 8.92 -14.10 22.99
C PRO A 289 7.91 -14.06 24.13
N ALA A 290 7.08 -15.09 24.20
CA ALA A 290 6.08 -15.26 25.23
C ALA A 290 6.72 -15.02 26.61
N VAL A 291 6.28 -13.97 27.30
CA VAL A 291 6.66 -13.71 28.68
C VAL A 291 6.21 -14.91 29.50
N LYS A 292 7.16 -15.77 29.89
CA LYS A 292 6.91 -16.86 30.83
C LYS A 292 6.50 -16.25 32.16
N ILE A 293 5.21 -16.22 32.42
CA ILE A 293 4.69 -15.92 33.74
C ILE A 293 5.16 -17.03 34.66
N GLN A 294 6.18 -16.77 35.45
CA GLN A 294 6.57 -17.66 36.56
C GLN A 294 5.40 -17.71 37.54
N LYS A 295 4.74 -18.87 37.62
CA LYS A 295 3.79 -19.16 38.69
C LYS A 295 4.56 -19.05 40.03
N ALA A 296 4.20 -18.04 40.83
CA ALA A 296 4.68 -17.94 42.19
C ALA A 296 4.27 -19.22 42.93
N ALA A 297 5.26 -19.94 43.42
CA ALA A 297 5.05 -21.06 44.31
C ALA A 297 4.46 -20.53 45.62
N LYS A 298 3.26 -20.98 45.95
CA LYS A 298 2.71 -20.84 47.31
C LYS A 298 3.56 -21.64 48.28
N LYS A 299 4.12 -20.98 49.25
CA LYS A 299 4.53 -21.56 50.53
C LYS A 299 3.37 -21.49 51.51
#